data_5881532622c6b1d1931d9af4ddbf4b8b
#
_entry.id   5881532622c6b1d1931d9af4ddbf4b8b
#
_cell.length_a   1.000
_cell.length_b   1.000
_cell.length_c   1.000
_cell.angle_alpha   90.00
_cell.angle_beta   90.00
_cell.angle_gamma   90.00
#
_symmetry.space_group_name_H-M   'P 1'
#
loop_
_entity.id
_entity.type
_entity.pdbx_description
1 polymer ?
#
loop_
_entity_poly.entity_id
_entity_poly.type
_entity_poly.pdbx_seq_one_letter_code
_entity_poly.pdbx_strand_id
1 'polypeptide(L)'
;GLGDVYKRQMEVLKELEGPYDFIFMDAAKGQYINYLPEILRLMPKGGLLITDNILQEGELVESRYVVTRRDRTIHTRIREYVYELTHNDNLITSIVPIGDGITLSVKK
;
A
#
# COMPACT_ATOMS: atom_id res chain seq x y z
N GLY A 1 10.43 16.17 -10.69
CA GLY A 1 9.86 14.98 -11.32
C GLY A 1 9.10 14.13 -10.30
N LEU A 2 8.63 13.00 -10.74
CA LEU A 2 7.87 12.09 -9.88
C LEU A 2 8.70 11.61 -8.68
N GLY A 3 9.99 11.36 -8.88
CA GLY A 3 10.85 10.93 -7.79
C GLY A 3 10.96 11.98 -6.68
N ASP A 4 10.94 13.25 -7.04
CA ASP A 4 10.99 14.33 -6.06
C ASP A 4 9.68 14.43 -5.26
N VAL A 5 8.54 14.16 -5.92
CA VAL A 5 7.24 14.13 -5.24
C VAL A 5 7.21 13.02 -4.19
N TYR A 6 7.66 11.81 -4.54
CA TYR A 6 7.66 10.68 -3.62
C TYR A 6 8.62 10.91 -2.44
N LYS A 7 9.77 11.50 -2.71
CA LYS A 7 10.74 11.83 -1.69
C LYS A 7 10.15 12.83 -0.69
N ARG A 8 9.45 13.84 -1.20
CA ARG A 8 8.80 14.83 -0.35
C ARG A 8 7.69 14.22 0.49
N GLN A 9 6.89 13.33 -0.11
CA GLN A 9 5.84 12.61 0.63
C GLN A 9 6.44 11.79 1.77
N MET A 10 7.55 11.11 1.52
CA MET A 10 8.23 10.33 2.55
C MET A 10 8.76 11.22 3.66
N GLU A 11 9.32 12.38 3.33
CA GLU A 11 9.81 13.34 4.31
C GLU A 11 8.68 13.82 5.22
N VAL A 12 7.52 14.12 4.64
CA VAL A 12 6.35 14.53 5.41
C VAL A 12 5.89 13.42 6.34
N LEU A 13 5.82 12.17 5.83
CA LEU A 13 5.43 11.04 6.65
C LEU A 13 6.33 10.87 7.87
N LYS A 14 7.64 11.03 7.69
CA LYS A 14 8.60 10.88 8.78
C LYS A 14 8.45 11.95 9.85
N GLU A 15 7.93 13.12 9.48
CA GLU A 15 7.72 14.24 10.40
C GLU A 15 6.43 14.13 11.18
N LEU A 16 5.46 13.35 10.70
CA LEU A 16 4.20 13.19 11.41
C LEU A 16 4.42 12.41 12.71
N GLU A 17 3.72 12.82 13.75
CA GLU A 17 3.89 12.21 15.05
C GLU A 17 2.79 11.19 15.41
N GLY A 18 1.59 11.41 14.93
CA GLY A 18 0.47 10.53 15.26
C GLY A 18 0.13 10.53 16.73
N PRO A 19 -0.50 9.47 17.25
CA PRO A 19 -1.03 8.34 16.48
C PRO A 19 -2.29 8.71 15.68
N TYR A 20 -2.52 7.96 14.62
CA TYR A 20 -3.72 8.12 13.80
C TYR A 20 -4.48 6.79 13.82
N ASP A 21 -5.72 6.82 14.30
CA ASP A 21 -6.56 5.63 14.44
C ASP A 21 -7.03 5.08 13.08
N PHE A 22 -7.07 5.93 12.08
CA PHE A 22 -7.53 5.58 10.75
C PHE A 22 -6.60 6.22 9.71
N ILE A 23 -6.09 5.40 8.81
CA ILE A 23 -5.25 5.85 7.71
C ILE A 23 -5.80 5.25 6.42
N PHE A 24 -6.09 6.12 5.45
CA PHE A 24 -6.46 5.72 4.11
C PHE A 24 -5.27 6.00 3.18
N MET A 25 -4.74 4.97 2.56
CA MET A 25 -3.61 5.12 1.66
C MET A 25 -4.06 5.01 0.21
N ASP A 26 -3.93 6.10 -0.52
CA ASP A 26 -4.20 6.18 -1.95
C ASP A 26 -3.02 6.95 -2.57
N ALA A 27 -1.93 6.25 -2.79
CA ALA A 27 -0.70 6.83 -3.31
C ALA A 27 -0.31 6.10 -4.60
N ALA A 28 0.84 6.48 -5.16
CA ALA A 28 1.36 5.75 -6.31
C ALA A 28 1.66 4.32 -5.90
N LYS A 29 1.10 3.38 -6.63
CA LYS A 29 1.08 1.96 -6.26
C LYS A 29 2.45 1.35 -6.03
N GLY A 30 3.44 1.77 -6.78
CA GLY A 30 4.80 1.29 -6.59
C GLY A 30 5.46 1.77 -5.31
N GLN A 31 4.85 2.70 -4.58
CA GLN A 31 5.43 3.29 -3.37
C GLN A 31 4.79 2.79 -2.08
N TYR A 32 3.72 2.01 -2.16
CA TYR A 32 3.03 1.52 -0.96
C TYR A 32 3.97 0.80 -0.01
N ILE A 33 4.79 -0.09 -0.55
CA ILE A 33 5.73 -0.87 0.27
C ILE A 33 6.75 0.03 0.99
N ASN A 34 7.14 1.13 0.35
CA ASN A 34 8.11 2.07 0.92
C ASN A 34 7.50 2.89 2.06
N TYR A 35 6.21 3.21 1.96
CA TYR A 35 5.52 4.01 2.98
C TYR A 35 5.09 3.18 4.19
N LEU A 36 4.96 1.88 4.02
CA LEU A 36 4.38 1.01 5.05
C LEU A 36 5.04 1.12 6.43
N PRO A 37 6.38 1.11 6.55
CA PRO A 37 6.99 1.22 7.88
C PRO A 37 6.59 2.50 8.62
N GLU A 38 6.54 3.63 7.92
CA GLU A 38 6.14 4.89 8.52
C GLU A 38 4.66 4.91 8.86
N ILE A 39 3.83 4.34 8.00
CA ILE A 39 2.39 4.20 8.25
C ILE A 39 2.15 3.38 9.52
N LEU A 40 2.85 2.26 9.67
CA LEU A 40 2.71 1.41 10.85
C LEU A 40 3.16 2.12 12.12
N ARG A 41 4.22 2.92 12.02
CA ARG A 41 4.68 3.72 13.16
C ARG A 41 3.60 4.69 13.63
N LEU A 42 2.84 5.26 12.69
CA LEU A 42 1.82 6.26 12.97
C LEU A 42 0.52 5.68 13.52
N MET A 43 0.36 4.36 13.48
CA MET A 43 -0.88 3.70 13.91
C MET A 43 -0.75 3.20 15.35
N PRO A 44 -1.77 3.45 16.19
CA PRO A 44 -1.84 2.82 17.50
C PRO A 44 -2.35 1.39 17.39
N LYS A 45 -2.29 0.65 18.49
CA LYS A 45 -2.95 -0.66 18.54
C LYS A 45 -4.45 -0.46 18.29
N GLY A 46 -5.03 -1.30 17.43
CA GLY A 46 -6.41 -1.16 17.03
C GLY A 46 -6.64 -0.19 15.89
N GLY A 47 -5.60 0.51 15.44
CA GLY A 47 -5.71 1.42 14.31
C GLY A 47 -5.99 0.67 13.01
N LEU A 48 -6.68 1.32 12.08
CA LEU A 48 -7.10 0.74 10.81
C LEU A 48 -6.39 1.42 9.65
N LEU A 49 -5.78 0.60 8.81
CA LEU A 49 -5.20 1.04 7.54
C LEU A 49 -6.03 0.48 6.40
N ILE A 50 -6.52 1.35 5.54
CA ILE A 50 -7.21 0.96 4.31
C ILE A 50 -6.34 1.36 3.12
N THR A 51 -6.07 0.41 2.23
CA THR A 51 -5.35 0.66 1.00
C THR A 51 -6.23 0.33 -0.18
N ASP A 52 -6.38 1.28 -1.10
CA ASP A 52 -7.22 1.12 -2.29
C ASP A 52 -6.37 0.74 -3.51
N ASN A 53 -7.04 0.24 -4.53
CA ASN A 53 -6.47 -0.05 -5.86
C ASN A 53 -5.33 -1.07 -5.84
N ILE A 54 -5.43 -2.11 -5.01
CA ILE A 54 -4.38 -3.12 -4.92
C ILE A 54 -4.43 -4.13 -6.06
N LEU A 55 -5.57 -4.30 -6.72
CA LEU A 55 -5.74 -5.31 -7.76
C LEU A 55 -5.52 -4.77 -9.17
N GLN A 56 -5.53 -3.49 -9.40
CA GLN A 56 -5.38 -2.87 -10.71
C GLN A 56 -6.23 -3.56 -11.78
N GLU A 57 -7.51 -3.23 -11.77
CA GLU A 57 -8.47 -3.77 -12.71
C GLU A 57 -7.94 -3.70 -14.15
N GLY A 58 -8.18 -4.77 -14.91
CA GLY A 58 -7.74 -4.88 -16.29
C GLY A 58 -6.34 -5.41 -16.46
N GLU A 59 -5.41 -5.01 -15.61
CA GLU A 59 -4.02 -5.45 -15.72
C GLU A 59 -3.81 -6.89 -15.30
N LEU A 60 -4.62 -7.36 -14.35
CA LEU A 60 -4.53 -8.74 -13.88
C LEU A 60 -5.11 -9.73 -14.89
N VAL A 61 -6.03 -9.28 -15.75
CA VAL A 61 -6.66 -10.13 -16.75
C VAL A 61 -6.10 -9.90 -18.15
N GLU A 62 -5.27 -8.89 -18.33
CA GLU A 62 -4.64 -8.64 -19.62
C GLU A 62 -3.57 -9.68 -19.93
N SER A 63 -3.38 -9.90 -21.24
CA SER A 63 -2.35 -10.79 -21.72
C SER A 63 -0.97 -10.30 -21.26
N ARG A 64 -0.10 -11.25 -20.91
CA ARG A 64 1.29 -10.97 -20.54
C ARG A 64 2.05 -10.19 -21.60
N TYR A 65 1.59 -10.27 -22.85
CA TYR A 65 2.25 -9.61 -23.97
C TYR A 65 2.03 -8.10 -23.96
N VAL A 66 1.03 -7.61 -23.26
CA VAL A 66 0.70 -6.19 -23.21
C VAL A 66 1.30 -5.49 -22.00
N VAL A 67 1.74 -6.24 -20.99
CA VAL A 67 2.27 -5.68 -19.76
C VAL A 67 3.69 -5.17 -19.99
N THR A 68 3.91 -3.86 -19.81
CA THR A 68 5.23 -3.26 -19.96
C THR A 68 6.13 -3.62 -18.79
N ARG A 69 7.43 -3.41 -18.98
CA ARG A 69 8.40 -3.63 -17.90
C ARG A 69 8.08 -2.80 -16.65
N ARG A 70 7.62 -1.58 -16.83
CA ARG A 70 7.23 -0.70 -15.73
C ARG A 70 6.05 -1.28 -14.97
N ASP A 71 5.04 -1.75 -15.71
CA ASP A 71 3.85 -2.32 -15.09
C ASP A 71 4.17 -3.59 -14.32
N ARG A 72 5.09 -4.41 -14.82
CA ARG A 72 5.53 -5.60 -14.10
C ARG A 72 6.22 -5.25 -12.80
N THR A 73 7.00 -4.17 -12.77
CA THR A 73 7.65 -3.71 -11.56
C THR A 73 6.63 -3.24 -10.53
N ILE A 74 5.62 -2.49 -10.98
CA ILE A 74 4.53 -2.04 -10.12
C ILE A 74 3.76 -3.23 -9.55
N HIS A 75 3.44 -4.22 -10.38
CA HIS A 75 2.75 -5.43 -9.93
C HIS A 75 3.56 -6.19 -8.89
N THR A 76 4.87 -6.29 -9.10
CA THR A 76 5.76 -6.96 -8.14
C THR A 76 5.75 -6.23 -6.80
N ARG A 77 5.83 -4.92 -6.82
CA ARG A 77 5.83 -4.12 -5.59
C ARG A 77 4.49 -4.19 -4.85
N ILE A 78 3.38 -4.24 -5.58
CA ILE A 78 2.07 -4.40 -4.97
C ILE A 78 1.95 -5.77 -4.32
N ARG A 79 2.43 -6.82 -4.99
CA ARG A 79 2.42 -8.16 -4.41
C ARG A 79 3.28 -8.24 -3.14
N GLU A 80 4.43 -7.59 -3.15
CA GLU A 80 5.28 -7.51 -1.96
C GLU A 80 4.56 -6.78 -0.82
N TYR A 81 3.86 -5.71 -1.15
CA TYR A 81 3.10 -4.94 -0.17
C TYR A 81 1.98 -5.79 0.45
N VAL A 82 1.20 -6.46 -0.38
CA VAL A 82 0.13 -7.34 0.10
C VAL A 82 0.71 -8.50 0.92
N TYR A 83 1.83 -9.06 0.48
CA TYR A 83 2.51 -10.10 1.25
C TYR A 83 2.90 -9.60 2.64
N GLU A 84 3.50 -8.41 2.72
CA GLU A 84 3.86 -7.82 4.01
C GLU A 84 2.64 -7.61 4.90
N LEU A 85 1.55 -7.09 4.35
CA LEU A 85 0.33 -6.88 5.13
C LEU A 85 -0.24 -8.18 5.68
N THR A 86 -0.20 -9.25 4.88
CA THR A 86 -0.83 -10.52 5.25
C THR A 86 0.09 -11.41 6.09
N HIS A 87 1.38 -11.14 6.10
CA HIS A 87 2.37 -11.94 6.85
C HIS A 87 3.00 -11.18 8.01
N ASN A 88 2.56 -9.97 8.28
CA ASN A 88 3.06 -9.19 9.41
C ASN A 88 2.35 -9.62 10.69
N ASP A 89 3.15 -10.07 11.67
CA ASP A 89 2.60 -10.56 12.94
C ASP A 89 1.87 -9.49 13.74
N ASN A 90 2.11 -8.22 13.44
CA ASN A 90 1.49 -7.11 14.13
C ASN A 90 0.21 -6.60 13.46
N LEU A 91 -0.21 -7.25 12.36
CA LEU A 91 -1.38 -6.84 11.60
C LEU A 91 -2.35 -8.00 11.41
N ILE A 92 -3.63 -7.67 11.40
CA ILE A 92 -4.68 -8.57 10.93
C ILE A 92 -5.20 -7.94 9.65
N THR A 93 -5.04 -8.63 8.52
CA THR A 93 -5.34 -8.08 7.21
C THR A 93 -6.40 -8.90 6.49
N SER A 94 -7.38 -8.20 5.91
CA SER A 94 -8.39 -8.78 5.03
C SER A 94 -8.30 -8.12 3.67
N ILE A 95 -8.48 -8.92 2.62
CA ILE A 95 -8.53 -8.43 1.25
C ILE A 95 -9.98 -8.44 0.82
N VAL A 96 -10.50 -7.30 0.38
CA VAL A 96 -11.88 -7.16 -0.03
C VAL A 96 -11.91 -6.87 -1.54
N PRO A 97 -12.48 -7.78 -2.36
CA PRO A 97 -12.48 -7.63 -3.81
C PRO A 97 -13.62 -6.73 -4.29
N ILE A 98 -13.64 -5.50 -3.83
CA ILE A 98 -14.59 -4.47 -4.25
C ILE A 98 -13.86 -3.48 -5.14
N GLY A 99 -14.41 -3.18 -6.32
CA GLY A 99 -13.77 -2.28 -7.27
C GLY A 99 -12.40 -2.80 -7.67
N ASP A 100 -11.37 -1.99 -7.50
CA ASP A 100 -9.99 -2.34 -7.82
C ASP A 100 -9.28 -3.09 -6.69
N GLY A 101 -10.02 -3.53 -5.69
CA GLY A 101 -9.47 -4.27 -4.56
C GLY A 101 -9.01 -3.37 -3.42
N ILE A 102 -9.36 -3.78 -2.21
CA ILE A 102 -9.07 -3.01 -0.99
C ILE A 102 -8.43 -3.94 0.03
N THR A 103 -7.42 -3.48 0.73
CA THR A 103 -6.94 -4.16 1.93
C THR A 103 -7.37 -3.40 3.17
N LEU A 104 -7.79 -4.14 4.18
CA LEU A 104 -8.10 -3.63 5.51
C LEU A 104 -7.12 -4.26 6.48
N SER A 105 -6.32 -3.46 7.15
CA SER A 105 -5.34 -3.95 8.11
C SER A 105 -5.54 -3.29 9.46
N VAL A 106 -5.67 -4.11 10.49
CA VAL A 106 -5.81 -3.63 11.88
C VAL A 106 -4.52 -3.96 12.61
N LYS A 107 -3.96 -2.97 13.30
CA LYS A 107 -2.74 -3.17 14.08
C LYS A 107 -3.09 -3.82 15.43
N LYS A 108 -2.41 -4.93 15.68
CA LYS A 108 -2.55 -5.64 16.96
C LYS A 108 -1.92 -4.89 18.13
#